data_485866f109f272afe712304ca6c7f7a8
#
_entry.id   485866f109f272afe712304ca6c7f7a8
#
_cell.length_a   1.000
_cell.length_b   1.000
_cell.length_c   1.000
_cell.angle_alpha   90.00
_cell.angle_beta   90.00
_cell.angle_gamma   90.00
#
_symmetry.space_group_name_H-M   'P 1'
#
loop_
_entity.id
_entity.type
_entity.pdbx_description
1 polymer ?
#
loop_
_entity_poly.entity_id
_entity_poly.type
_entity_poly.pdbx_seq_one_letter_code
_entity_poly.pdbx_strand_id
1 'polypeptide(L)'
;MKINLLDTSGNSGRLILIFPGWSCGKELYTDFHFSGWDLAIVEEYQNPMLSPESPAILDSYPTIYLFAWSLGVRMAELASISSKVTAAFALNGTPEGADDKYGIPLNTFRMTAENLSPRNLMKFRRRMAGEGRIFKEKFSKQFSEEETELLSAQLFSILEGVASENVSSSHMPWKKVYLSDQDAIFPYVNMKNSWQKRRGNHSHPEIITLKEEAHYYPLERIISTSIPDPAVIAKKFSCAESTYDDYASAQKSVAEELSRFISDNYIPAESNILEIGSGTGIFTRMIINLLSPKKLDLVEISGVHPSSISFPYSLHVADAELWIKEATGQYDAVLSSSTMQWFIDLPLFISNVRRILKPGGVFAFSIFIEGNLKEMDSLRPSPLHYHSPEEIEDMMSPYFSDLKFEVKEIVLNFDSPSHLFSHLRHTGVMGSAPSAGIPLSSAKKLTSLTYRYALFSGITI
;
A
#
# COMPACT_ATOMS: atom_id res chain seq x y z
N MET A 1 -2.36 10.53 23.70
CA MET A 1 -1.54 9.53 22.92
C MET A 1 -0.22 10.16 22.53
N LYS A 2 0.85 9.37 22.47
CA LYS A 2 2.21 9.79 22.13
C LYS A 2 2.75 8.97 20.96
N ILE A 3 3.39 9.63 20.00
CA ILE A 3 4.08 8.97 18.89
C ILE A 3 5.53 8.75 19.28
N ASN A 4 6.00 7.51 19.22
CA ASN A 4 7.38 7.10 19.47
C ASN A 4 7.98 6.50 18.21
N LEU A 5 9.08 7.08 17.71
CA LEU A 5 9.85 6.53 16.60
C LEU A 5 10.57 5.26 17.08
N LEU A 6 10.44 4.17 16.34
CA LEU A 6 11.09 2.88 16.60
C LEU A 6 12.30 2.64 15.69
N ASP A 7 12.16 3.03 14.42
CA ASP A 7 13.21 2.91 13.41
C ASP A 7 13.18 4.16 12.51
N THR A 8 14.32 4.77 12.28
CA THR A 8 14.50 5.94 11.42
C THR A 8 15.54 5.69 10.32
N SER A 9 15.79 4.41 10.03
CA SER A 9 16.79 4.01 9.04
C SER A 9 16.30 4.09 7.59
N GLY A 10 14.98 4.25 7.37
CA GLY A 10 14.37 4.33 6.05
C GLY A 10 14.80 5.53 5.23
N ASN A 11 15.01 6.67 5.89
CA ASN A 11 15.55 7.92 5.34
C ASN A 11 14.93 8.36 4.00
N SER A 12 13.64 8.05 3.80
CA SER A 12 12.93 8.24 2.52
C SER A 12 11.77 9.24 2.58
N GLY A 13 11.48 9.78 3.78
CA GLY A 13 10.28 10.59 4.05
C GLY A 13 8.99 9.74 4.06
N ARG A 14 9.09 8.42 4.24
CA ARG A 14 7.96 7.51 4.36
C ARG A 14 7.87 6.96 5.79
N LEU A 15 6.68 6.99 6.37
CA LEU A 15 6.42 6.52 7.75
C LEU A 15 5.36 5.42 7.77
N ILE A 16 5.69 4.29 8.40
CA ILE A 16 4.70 3.33 8.89
C ILE A 16 4.33 3.75 10.32
N LEU A 17 3.08 4.17 10.50
CA LEU A 17 2.53 4.57 11.80
C LEU A 17 1.62 3.47 12.35
N ILE A 18 2.00 2.86 13.46
CA ILE A 18 1.28 1.74 14.07
C ILE A 18 0.42 2.24 15.24
N PHE A 19 -0.87 1.90 15.21
CA PHE A 19 -1.78 1.96 16.36
C PHE A 19 -2.00 0.54 16.86
N PRO A 20 -1.29 0.11 17.91
CA PRO A 20 -1.34 -1.26 18.41
C PRO A 20 -2.68 -1.57 19.11
N GLY A 21 -2.94 -2.85 19.36
CA GLY A 21 -4.03 -3.25 20.23
C GLY A 21 -3.80 -2.83 21.68
N TRP A 22 -4.89 -2.65 22.42
CA TRP A 22 -4.83 -2.35 23.85
C TRP A 22 -4.00 -3.39 24.62
N SER A 23 -3.25 -2.98 25.61
CA SER A 23 -2.25 -3.74 26.38
C SER A 23 -1.03 -4.21 25.58
N CYS A 24 -0.83 -3.69 24.38
CA CYS A 24 0.30 -3.99 23.51
C CYS A 24 1.09 -2.70 23.21
N GLY A 25 2.39 -2.80 23.17
CA GLY A 25 3.28 -1.66 22.96
C GLY A 25 4.43 -2.00 22.01
N LYS A 26 5.45 -1.17 22.04
CA LYS A 26 6.62 -1.24 21.15
C LYS A 26 7.34 -2.58 21.18
N GLU A 27 7.24 -3.34 22.27
CA GLU A 27 7.89 -4.65 22.42
C GLU A 27 7.46 -5.68 21.37
N LEU A 28 6.32 -5.48 20.72
CA LEU A 28 5.87 -6.35 19.64
C LEU A 28 6.57 -6.06 18.31
N TYR A 29 7.19 -4.89 18.16
CA TYR A 29 7.66 -4.36 16.88
C TYR A 29 9.15 -4.00 16.88
N THR A 30 9.90 -4.26 17.96
CA THR A 30 11.32 -3.89 18.09
C THR A 30 12.22 -4.54 17.05
N ASP A 31 11.88 -5.74 16.60
CA ASP A 31 12.64 -6.49 15.60
C ASP A 31 12.09 -6.32 14.17
N PHE A 32 11.04 -5.48 14.02
CA PHE A 32 10.43 -5.23 12.72
C PHE A 32 11.15 -4.09 12.00
N HIS A 33 11.59 -4.36 10.78
CA HIS A 33 12.19 -3.39 9.88
C HIS A 33 11.53 -3.53 8.51
N PHE A 34 11.21 -2.41 7.86
CA PHE A 34 10.66 -2.38 6.51
C PHE A 34 11.49 -1.44 5.64
N SER A 35 12.13 -1.99 4.62
CA SER A 35 13.11 -1.27 3.80
C SER A 35 12.53 0.01 3.19
N GLY A 36 13.25 1.13 3.34
CA GLY A 36 12.84 2.42 2.82
C GLY A 36 11.71 3.10 3.60
N TRP A 37 11.39 2.64 4.82
CA TRP A 37 10.37 3.24 5.69
C TRP A 37 10.90 3.44 7.10
N ASP A 38 10.56 4.58 7.66
CA ASP A 38 10.67 4.77 9.10
C ASP A 38 9.47 4.14 9.80
N LEU A 39 9.63 3.76 11.06
CA LEU A 39 8.61 3.09 11.85
C LEU A 39 8.32 3.89 13.11
N ALA A 40 7.04 4.13 13.37
CA ALA A 40 6.58 4.73 14.62
C ALA A 40 5.37 3.98 15.19
N ILE A 41 5.22 4.06 16.50
CA ILE A 41 4.10 3.50 17.23
C ILE A 41 3.39 4.59 18.06
N VAL A 42 2.07 4.46 18.19
CA VAL A 42 1.26 5.30 19.07
C VAL A 42 0.95 4.56 20.36
N GLU A 43 1.32 5.13 21.46
CA GLU A 43 1.11 4.57 22.80
C GLU A 43 0.30 5.53 23.69
N GLU A 44 -0.04 5.12 24.91
CA GLU A 44 -0.71 5.93 25.93
C GLU A 44 -2.14 6.34 25.54
N TYR A 45 -3.04 5.34 25.48
CA TYR A 45 -4.44 5.51 25.07
C TYR A 45 -5.36 6.16 26.14
N GLN A 46 -4.82 6.68 27.26
CA GLN A 46 -5.58 7.37 28.29
C GLN A 46 -6.23 8.66 27.78
N ASN A 47 -5.61 9.31 26.81
CA ASN A 47 -6.15 10.51 26.19
C ASN A 47 -6.17 10.29 24.66
N PRO A 48 -7.33 10.44 23.99
CA PRO A 48 -7.43 10.28 22.54
C PRO A 48 -6.72 11.40 21.76
N MET A 49 -6.38 12.51 22.40
CA MET A 49 -5.61 13.59 21.77
C MET A 49 -4.13 13.21 21.69
N LEU A 50 -3.50 13.54 20.58
CA LEU A 50 -2.04 13.43 20.43
C LEU A 50 -1.32 14.43 21.34
N SER A 51 -0.15 14.02 21.85
CA SER A 51 0.75 14.91 22.61
C SER A 51 1.24 16.07 21.71
N PRO A 52 1.57 17.24 22.31
CA PRO A 52 1.91 18.45 21.55
C PRO A 52 3.08 18.30 20.55
N GLU A 53 3.98 17.38 20.78
CA GLU A 53 5.12 17.10 19.90
C GLU A 53 4.77 16.19 18.70
N SER A 54 3.71 15.42 18.79
CA SER A 54 3.32 14.44 17.76
C SER A 54 3.03 15.05 16.38
N PRO A 55 2.37 16.22 16.25
CA PRO A 55 2.15 16.85 14.96
C PRO A 55 3.44 17.16 14.21
N ALA A 56 4.49 17.62 14.90
CA ALA A 56 5.79 17.92 14.28
C ALA A 56 6.45 16.67 13.68
N ILE A 57 6.27 15.50 14.33
CA ILE A 57 6.74 14.21 13.78
C ILE A 57 5.97 13.91 12.49
N LEU A 58 4.65 13.99 12.50
CA LEU A 58 3.84 13.70 11.32
C LEU A 58 4.12 14.66 10.16
N ASP A 59 4.37 15.94 10.45
CA ASP A 59 4.66 16.96 9.43
C ASP A 59 6.02 16.73 8.72
N SER A 60 6.92 15.96 9.32
CA SER A 60 8.20 15.63 8.71
C SER A 60 8.11 14.50 7.64
N TYR A 61 6.94 13.84 7.54
CA TYR A 61 6.73 12.73 6.61
C TYR A 61 5.67 13.06 5.55
N PRO A 62 6.04 13.25 4.29
CA PRO A 62 5.07 13.46 3.20
C PRO A 62 4.21 12.23 2.89
N THR A 63 4.66 11.03 3.23
CA THR A 63 3.93 9.78 3.00
C THR A 63 3.78 9.00 4.31
N ILE A 64 2.56 8.86 4.81
CA ILE A 64 2.25 8.14 6.05
C ILE A 64 1.26 7.02 5.76
N TYR A 65 1.69 5.77 5.99
CA TYR A 65 0.81 4.59 5.96
C TYR A 65 0.50 4.16 7.39
N LEU A 66 -0.78 4.19 7.73
CA LEU A 66 -1.26 3.87 9.07
C LEU A 66 -1.75 2.42 9.14
N PHE A 67 -1.26 1.69 10.12
CA PHE A 67 -1.70 0.33 10.44
C PHE A 67 -2.27 0.28 11.85
N ALA A 68 -3.55 -0.05 11.95
CA ALA A 68 -4.24 -0.10 13.23
C ALA A 68 -4.77 -1.50 13.53
N TRP A 69 -4.51 -1.99 14.73
CA TRP A 69 -4.97 -3.29 15.20
C TRP A 69 -5.88 -3.18 16.41
N SER A 70 -6.99 -3.92 16.39
CA SER A 70 -7.89 -4.04 17.57
C SER A 70 -8.46 -2.67 17.97
N LEU A 71 -8.39 -2.28 19.25
CA LEU A 71 -8.78 -0.96 19.73
C LEU A 71 -7.93 0.18 19.15
N GLY A 72 -6.75 -0.11 18.60
CA GLY A 72 -5.97 0.86 17.86
C GLY A 72 -6.71 1.46 16.67
N VAL A 73 -7.67 0.73 16.06
CA VAL A 73 -8.53 1.26 14.98
C VAL A 73 -9.41 2.40 15.50
N ARG A 74 -10.02 2.24 16.68
CA ARG A 74 -10.79 3.30 17.33
C ARG A 74 -9.92 4.50 17.69
N MET A 75 -8.72 4.23 18.21
CA MET A 75 -7.79 5.31 18.61
C MET A 75 -7.28 6.09 17.40
N ALA A 76 -7.06 5.44 16.27
CA ALA A 76 -6.70 6.10 15.02
C ALA A 76 -7.79 7.07 14.53
N GLU A 77 -9.06 6.67 14.61
CA GLU A 77 -10.18 7.58 14.29
C GLU A 77 -10.27 8.77 15.22
N LEU A 78 -10.00 8.59 16.52
CA LEU A 78 -10.03 9.65 17.50
C LEU A 78 -8.84 10.62 17.41
N ALA A 79 -7.72 10.17 16.84
CA ALA A 79 -6.49 10.96 16.74
C ALA A 79 -6.60 12.19 15.82
N SER A 80 -7.65 12.30 15.00
CA SER A 80 -7.91 13.42 14.07
C SER A 80 -6.73 13.74 13.13
N ILE A 81 -6.03 12.71 12.66
CA ILE A 81 -4.85 12.82 11.78
C ILE A 81 -5.13 12.40 10.32
N SER A 82 -6.39 12.21 9.96
CA SER A 82 -6.76 11.69 8.62
C SER A 82 -6.18 12.50 7.45
N SER A 83 -6.05 13.82 7.60
CA SER A 83 -5.46 14.71 6.59
C SER A 83 -3.95 14.52 6.38
N LYS A 84 -3.27 13.82 7.29
CA LYS A 84 -1.84 13.51 7.23
C LYS A 84 -1.57 12.09 6.72
N VAL A 85 -2.59 11.24 6.70
CA VAL A 85 -2.45 9.81 6.37
C VAL A 85 -2.72 9.60 4.88
N THR A 86 -1.75 9.04 4.18
CA THR A 86 -1.85 8.69 2.75
C THR A 86 -2.75 7.46 2.55
N ALA A 87 -2.60 6.44 3.39
CA ALA A 87 -3.42 5.23 3.36
C ALA A 87 -3.51 4.61 4.76
N ALA A 88 -4.65 3.99 5.08
CA ALA A 88 -4.87 3.32 6.36
C ALA A 88 -5.32 1.87 6.17
N PHE A 89 -4.88 1.00 7.07
CA PHE A 89 -5.13 -0.44 7.08
C PHE A 89 -5.59 -0.87 8.47
N ALA A 90 -6.72 -1.58 8.54
CA ALA A 90 -7.26 -2.05 9.79
C ALA A 90 -7.12 -3.57 9.93
N LEU A 91 -6.81 -4.04 11.13
CA LEU A 91 -6.73 -5.45 11.49
C LEU A 91 -7.57 -5.70 12.74
N ASN A 92 -8.55 -6.60 12.63
CA ASN A 92 -9.34 -7.12 13.77
C ASN A 92 -9.82 -6.03 14.74
N GLY A 93 -10.38 -4.95 14.20
CA GLY A 93 -10.91 -3.83 14.95
C GLY A 93 -11.96 -3.06 14.16
N THR A 94 -12.63 -2.15 14.86
CA THR A 94 -13.64 -1.27 14.26
C THR A 94 -13.51 0.16 14.73
N PRO A 95 -13.95 1.12 13.93
CA PRO A 95 -14.00 2.52 14.32
C PRO A 95 -14.85 2.83 15.56
N GLU A 96 -15.86 2.00 15.84
CA GLU A 96 -16.69 2.13 17.02
C GLU A 96 -15.97 1.64 18.29
N GLY A 97 -15.07 0.64 18.16
CA GLY A 97 -14.35 0.02 19.27
C GLY A 97 -15.27 -0.82 20.18
N ALA A 98 -16.09 -0.17 21.00
CA ALA A 98 -17.08 -0.82 21.88
C ALA A 98 -18.50 -0.45 21.41
N ASP A 99 -19.26 -1.46 20.97
CA ASP A 99 -20.64 -1.34 20.50
C ASP A 99 -21.24 -2.73 20.34
N ASP A 100 -22.52 -2.92 20.73
CA ASP A 100 -23.16 -4.22 20.74
C ASP A 100 -23.34 -4.84 19.34
N LYS A 101 -23.38 -4.02 18.29
CA LYS A 101 -23.62 -4.43 16.91
C LYS A 101 -22.41 -4.24 15.99
N TYR A 102 -21.54 -3.30 16.34
CA TYR A 102 -20.45 -2.83 15.46
C TYR A 102 -19.05 -2.92 16.08
N GLY A 103 -18.92 -3.42 17.31
CA GLY A 103 -17.67 -3.51 18.03
C GLY A 103 -17.63 -4.64 19.06
N ILE A 104 -16.81 -4.47 20.09
CA ILE A 104 -16.86 -5.33 21.27
C ILE A 104 -18.17 -5.02 22.02
N PRO A 105 -18.99 -6.03 22.38
CA PRO A 105 -20.24 -5.80 23.11
C PRO A 105 -20.01 -5.00 24.40
N LEU A 106 -20.81 -3.97 24.64
CA LEU A 106 -20.62 -2.97 25.71
C LEU A 106 -20.49 -3.61 27.08
N ASN A 107 -21.32 -4.62 27.39
CA ASN A 107 -21.24 -5.34 28.64
C ASN A 107 -19.90 -6.08 28.81
N THR A 108 -19.43 -6.77 27.75
CA THR A 108 -18.13 -7.48 27.75
C THR A 108 -16.99 -6.51 27.95
N PHE A 109 -17.05 -5.36 27.25
CA PHE A 109 -16.02 -4.33 27.35
C PHE A 109 -15.95 -3.76 28.77
N ARG A 110 -17.12 -3.36 29.35
CA ARG A 110 -17.22 -2.83 30.71
C ARG A 110 -16.73 -3.83 31.75
N MET A 111 -17.17 -5.08 31.67
CA MET A 111 -16.73 -6.13 32.60
C MET A 111 -15.21 -6.35 32.53
N THR A 112 -14.61 -6.21 31.36
CA THR A 112 -13.15 -6.31 31.20
C THR A 112 -12.45 -5.14 31.91
N ALA A 113 -12.96 -3.93 31.78
CA ALA A 113 -12.40 -2.75 32.42
C ALA A 113 -12.52 -2.81 33.97
N GLU A 114 -13.72 -3.17 34.46
CA GLU A 114 -14.03 -3.20 35.91
C GLU A 114 -13.29 -4.33 36.66
N ASN A 115 -13.02 -5.46 36.01
CA ASN A 115 -12.44 -6.65 36.66
C ASN A 115 -10.98 -6.89 36.21
N LEU A 116 -10.28 -5.87 35.76
CA LEU A 116 -8.89 -6.02 35.31
C LEU A 116 -7.98 -6.26 36.51
N SER A 117 -7.13 -7.24 36.39
CA SER A 117 -6.06 -7.59 37.33
C SER A 117 -4.96 -8.29 36.54
N PRO A 118 -3.73 -8.43 37.08
CA PRO A 118 -2.66 -9.11 36.37
C PRO A 118 -3.09 -10.51 35.87
N ARG A 119 -3.81 -11.25 36.68
CA ARG A 119 -4.32 -12.61 36.34
C ARG A 119 -5.34 -12.53 35.19
N ASN A 120 -6.27 -11.60 35.22
CA ASN A 120 -7.34 -11.49 34.21
C ASN A 120 -6.79 -10.91 32.91
N LEU A 121 -5.82 -10.01 32.95
CA LEU A 121 -5.08 -9.53 31.78
C LEU A 121 -4.35 -10.70 31.08
N MET A 122 -3.71 -11.59 31.83
CA MET A 122 -3.06 -12.76 31.24
C MET A 122 -4.05 -13.73 30.59
N LYS A 123 -5.25 -13.90 31.15
CA LYS A 123 -6.32 -14.67 30.49
C LYS A 123 -6.80 -14.00 29.20
N PHE A 124 -6.96 -12.67 29.22
CA PHE A 124 -7.31 -11.89 28.05
C PHE A 124 -6.26 -12.04 26.94
N ARG A 125 -4.97 -11.90 27.26
CA ARG A 125 -3.85 -12.05 26.31
C ARG A 125 -3.76 -13.46 25.73
N ARG A 126 -4.05 -14.50 26.51
CA ARG A 126 -4.15 -15.87 25.98
C ARG A 126 -5.30 -16.02 25.00
N ARG A 127 -6.46 -15.48 25.31
CA ARG A 127 -7.62 -15.53 24.40
C ARG A 127 -7.37 -14.74 23.12
N MET A 128 -6.65 -13.63 23.20
CA MET A 128 -6.27 -12.79 22.09
C MET A 128 -5.27 -13.48 21.14
N ALA A 129 -4.24 -14.11 21.68
CA ALA A 129 -3.13 -14.68 20.91
C ALA A 129 -3.32 -16.16 20.55
N GLY A 130 -4.32 -16.81 21.12
CA GLY A 130 -4.41 -18.28 21.14
C GLY A 130 -3.39 -18.89 22.13
N GLU A 131 -3.50 -20.19 22.36
CA GLU A 131 -2.53 -20.93 23.16
C GLU A 131 -1.35 -21.37 22.29
N GLY A 132 -0.16 -21.44 22.88
CA GLY A 132 1.00 -22.01 22.22
C GLY A 132 2.22 -21.08 22.14
N ARG A 133 2.97 -21.23 21.04
CA ARG A 133 4.27 -20.56 20.86
C ARG A 133 4.14 -19.03 20.81
N ILE A 134 3.16 -18.52 20.06
CA ILE A 134 2.95 -17.06 19.91
C ILE A 134 2.69 -16.39 21.25
N PHE A 135 1.83 -16.99 22.10
CA PHE A 135 1.59 -16.44 23.43
C PHE A 135 2.86 -16.40 24.26
N LYS A 136 3.65 -17.50 24.27
CA LYS A 136 4.90 -17.57 25.05
C LYS A 136 5.92 -16.54 24.60
N GLU A 137 6.08 -16.34 23.31
CA GLU A 137 7.10 -15.46 22.76
C GLU A 137 6.73 -13.97 22.85
N LYS A 138 5.47 -13.64 22.55
CA LYS A 138 5.05 -12.23 22.39
C LYS A 138 4.18 -11.69 23.54
N PHE A 139 3.46 -12.53 24.28
CA PHE A 139 2.42 -12.10 25.22
C PHE A 139 2.57 -12.59 26.65
N SER A 140 3.69 -13.23 27.00
CA SER A 140 3.93 -13.79 28.34
C SER A 140 4.44 -12.79 29.38
N LYS A 141 4.68 -11.51 29.00
CA LYS A 141 5.07 -10.45 29.95
C LYS A 141 4.08 -10.38 31.08
N GLN A 142 4.58 -10.40 32.31
CA GLN A 142 3.80 -10.18 33.53
C GLN A 142 3.59 -8.69 33.75
N PHE A 143 2.47 -8.33 34.35
CA PHE A 143 2.09 -6.96 34.67
C PHE A 143 1.91 -6.81 36.17
N SER A 144 2.26 -5.65 36.73
CA SER A 144 1.96 -5.28 38.10
C SER A 144 0.48 -4.85 38.26
N GLU A 145 0.02 -4.71 39.50
CA GLU A 145 -1.31 -4.15 39.79
C GLU A 145 -1.40 -2.71 39.24
N GLU A 146 -0.36 -1.87 39.46
CA GLU A 146 -0.29 -0.51 38.97
C GLU A 146 -0.39 -0.42 37.42
N GLU A 147 0.35 -1.27 36.70
CA GLU A 147 0.24 -1.34 35.23
C GLU A 147 -1.17 -1.74 34.78
N THR A 148 -1.84 -2.66 35.50
CA THR A 148 -3.20 -3.06 35.15
C THR A 148 -4.24 -2.00 35.50
N GLU A 149 -4.05 -1.20 36.56
CA GLU A 149 -4.89 -0.02 36.88
C GLU A 149 -4.81 1.01 35.74
N LEU A 150 -3.61 1.32 35.24
CA LEU A 150 -3.43 2.21 34.11
C LEU A 150 -4.13 1.69 32.84
N LEU A 151 -4.03 0.38 32.57
CA LEU A 151 -4.71 -0.23 31.43
C LEU A 151 -6.24 -0.23 31.59
N SER A 152 -6.76 -0.41 32.82
CA SER A 152 -8.18 -0.26 33.11
C SER A 152 -8.67 1.17 32.84
N ALA A 153 -7.91 2.17 33.30
CA ALA A 153 -8.23 3.58 33.06
C ALA A 153 -8.30 3.91 31.55
N GLN A 154 -7.44 3.30 30.73
CA GLN A 154 -7.52 3.42 29.26
C GLN A 154 -8.85 2.91 28.71
N LEU A 155 -9.33 1.73 29.17
CA LEU A 155 -10.61 1.20 28.71
C LEU A 155 -11.79 2.10 29.12
N PHE A 156 -11.79 2.65 30.33
CA PHE A 156 -12.83 3.60 30.75
C PHE A 156 -12.79 4.89 29.89
N SER A 157 -11.62 5.44 29.60
CA SER A 157 -11.49 6.59 28.72
C SER A 157 -12.03 6.32 27.30
N ILE A 158 -11.81 5.12 26.77
CA ILE A 158 -12.39 4.70 25.48
C ILE A 158 -13.92 4.60 25.57
N LEU A 159 -14.48 4.05 26.65
CA LEU A 159 -15.94 3.99 26.87
C LEU A 159 -16.57 5.37 26.97
N GLU A 160 -15.97 6.31 27.70
CA GLU A 160 -16.44 7.69 27.81
C GLU A 160 -16.40 8.40 26.45
N GLY A 161 -15.35 8.16 25.66
CA GLY A 161 -15.23 8.67 24.28
C GLY A 161 -16.29 8.11 23.32
N VAL A 162 -16.83 6.92 23.58
CA VAL A 162 -17.97 6.35 22.83
C VAL A 162 -19.26 7.12 23.13
N ALA A 163 -19.43 7.61 24.36
CA ALA A 163 -20.61 8.36 24.78
C ALA A 163 -20.62 9.82 24.27
N SER A 164 -19.46 10.37 23.91
CA SER A 164 -19.37 11.71 23.33
C SER A 164 -19.56 11.64 21.82
N GLU A 165 -20.69 12.12 21.31
CA GLU A 165 -21.05 12.13 19.87
C GLU A 165 -20.13 13.00 18.96
N ASN A 166 -19.07 13.57 19.50
CA ASN A 166 -18.10 14.38 18.77
C ASN A 166 -17.00 13.53 18.08
N VAL A 167 -17.38 12.49 17.34
CA VAL A 167 -16.48 11.95 16.32
C VAL A 167 -16.48 12.94 15.18
N SER A 168 -15.43 13.76 15.09
CA SER A 168 -15.22 14.64 13.96
C SER A 168 -15.42 13.82 12.67
N SER A 169 -16.08 14.42 11.68
CA SER A 169 -16.35 13.80 10.37
C SER A 169 -15.09 13.55 9.53
N SER A 170 -13.92 13.47 10.14
CA SER A 170 -12.68 13.16 9.45
C SER A 170 -12.63 11.67 9.14
N HIS A 171 -12.88 11.33 7.90
CA HIS A 171 -12.81 9.94 7.46
C HIS A 171 -11.35 9.55 7.24
N MET A 172 -10.84 8.63 8.09
CA MET A 172 -9.56 7.99 7.86
C MET A 172 -9.56 7.29 6.48
N PRO A 173 -8.53 7.43 5.65
CA PRO A 173 -8.48 6.85 4.31
C PRO A 173 -8.20 5.34 4.34
N TRP A 174 -9.14 4.58 4.91
CA TRP A 174 -9.05 3.13 4.99
C TRP A 174 -9.06 2.51 3.59
N LYS A 175 -8.01 1.78 3.24
CA LYS A 175 -7.87 1.07 1.95
C LYS A 175 -8.24 -0.41 2.06
N LYS A 176 -7.74 -1.10 3.09
CA LYS A 176 -8.00 -2.53 3.32
C LYS A 176 -8.29 -2.80 4.79
N VAL A 177 -9.15 -3.77 5.01
CA VAL A 177 -9.56 -4.22 6.36
C VAL A 177 -9.46 -5.73 6.43
N TYR A 178 -8.69 -6.22 7.36
CA TYR A 178 -8.42 -7.64 7.58
C TYR A 178 -9.18 -8.12 8.80
N LEU A 179 -10.07 -9.11 8.64
CA LEU A 179 -10.97 -9.60 9.68
C LEU A 179 -10.77 -11.10 9.88
N SER A 180 -10.29 -11.50 11.05
CA SER A 180 -10.16 -12.91 11.44
C SER A 180 -11.52 -13.50 11.79
N ASP A 181 -11.88 -14.64 11.19
CA ASP A 181 -13.18 -15.29 11.41
C ASP A 181 -13.28 -16.06 12.73
N GLN A 182 -12.14 -16.35 13.39
CA GLN A 182 -12.06 -16.97 14.72
C GLN A 182 -11.66 -15.97 15.81
N ASP A 183 -11.96 -14.68 15.61
CA ASP A 183 -11.67 -13.65 16.59
C ASP A 183 -12.51 -13.80 17.86
N ALA A 184 -11.83 -14.03 18.99
CA ALA A 184 -12.47 -14.21 20.30
C ALA A 184 -12.66 -12.91 21.09
N ILE A 185 -12.21 -11.76 20.57
CA ILE A 185 -12.26 -10.43 21.19
C ILE A 185 -13.30 -9.55 20.49
N PHE A 186 -13.16 -9.33 19.19
CA PHE A 186 -14.14 -8.66 18.36
C PHE A 186 -14.98 -9.69 17.61
N PRO A 187 -16.29 -9.78 17.86
CA PRO A 187 -17.14 -10.70 17.10
C PRO A 187 -17.04 -10.41 15.60
N TYR A 188 -16.69 -11.42 14.81
CA TYR A 188 -16.51 -11.29 13.35
C TYR A 188 -17.71 -10.61 12.67
N VAL A 189 -18.95 -10.99 13.09
CA VAL A 189 -20.18 -10.39 12.55
C VAL A 189 -20.25 -8.90 12.84
N ASN A 190 -19.86 -8.46 14.03
CA ASN A 190 -19.87 -7.03 14.41
C ASN A 190 -18.84 -6.24 13.60
N MET A 191 -17.63 -6.78 13.45
CA MET A 191 -16.61 -6.17 12.59
C MET A 191 -17.11 -6.02 11.15
N LYS A 192 -17.65 -7.09 10.58
CA LYS A 192 -18.21 -7.08 9.22
C LYS A 192 -19.33 -6.05 9.07
N ASN A 193 -20.25 -5.98 10.02
CA ASN A 193 -21.36 -5.01 10.03
C ASN A 193 -20.83 -3.57 10.08
N SER A 194 -19.83 -3.29 10.92
CA SER A 194 -19.21 -1.96 11.04
C SER A 194 -18.62 -1.49 9.71
N TRP A 195 -17.79 -2.32 9.10
CA TRP A 195 -17.12 -1.95 7.85
C TRP A 195 -18.07 -1.93 6.64
N GLN A 196 -19.10 -2.77 6.60
CA GLN A 196 -20.14 -2.73 5.57
C GLN A 196 -21.03 -1.47 5.65
N LYS A 197 -21.33 -0.97 6.86
CA LYS A 197 -22.10 0.26 7.07
C LYS A 197 -21.43 1.48 6.45
N ARG A 198 -20.13 1.51 6.34
CA ARG A 198 -19.34 2.62 5.78
C ARG A 198 -19.36 2.70 4.26
N ARG A 199 -20.06 1.78 3.57
CA ARG A 199 -20.20 1.73 2.11
C ARG A 199 -21.10 2.81 1.52
N GLY A 200 -20.99 4.08 1.93
CA GLY A 200 -21.91 5.13 1.52
C GLY A 200 -21.32 6.33 0.76
N ASN A 201 -20.06 6.70 0.94
CA ASN A 201 -19.48 7.91 0.34
C ASN A 201 -18.00 7.75 0.04
N HIS A 202 -17.64 7.69 -1.23
CA HIS A 202 -16.36 7.98 -1.89
C HIS A 202 -15.13 7.07 -1.70
N SER A 203 -15.02 6.18 -0.73
CA SER A 203 -14.01 5.10 -0.75
C SER A 203 -14.41 3.94 0.16
N HIS A 204 -14.54 2.76 -0.41
CA HIS A 204 -14.86 1.55 0.37
C HIS A 204 -13.57 0.79 0.62
N PRO A 205 -13.20 0.54 1.87
CA PRO A 205 -12.09 -0.37 2.13
C PRO A 205 -12.40 -1.76 1.60
N GLU A 206 -11.44 -2.39 0.97
CA GLU A 206 -11.48 -3.80 0.63
C GLU A 206 -11.54 -4.62 1.94
N ILE A 207 -12.54 -5.49 2.09
CA ILE A 207 -12.69 -6.34 3.28
C ILE A 207 -12.14 -7.73 2.96
N ILE A 208 -11.06 -8.10 3.66
CA ILE A 208 -10.36 -9.37 3.51
C ILE A 208 -10.63 -10.24 4.75
N THR A 209 -11.16 -11.43 4.56
CA THR A 209 -11.36 -12.39 5.65
C THR A 209 -10.14 -13.27 5.82
N LEU A 210 -9.53 -13.21 7.02
CA LEU A 210 -8.47 -14.13 7.45
C LEU A 210 -9.14 -15.39 8.03
N LYS A 211 -9.09 -16.49 7.27
CA LYS A 211 -9.74 -17.74 7.62
C LYS A 211 -8.96 -18.51 8.68
N GLU A 212 -9.67 -19.03 9.67
CA GLU A 212 -9.12 -19.86 10.77
C GLU A 212 -8.07 -19.12 11.63
N GLU A 213 -8.06 -17.76 11.55
CA GLU A 213 -7.13 -16.93 12.32
C GLU A 213 -7.80 -16.32 13.56
N ALA A 214 -7.01 -16.16 14.63
CA ALA A 214 -7.42 -15.58 15.91
C ALA A 214 -7.37 -14.06 15.88
N HIS A 215 -7.67 -13.39 17.01
CA HIS A 215 -7.60 -11.93 17.14
C HIS A 215 -6.21 -11.36 16.86
N TYR A 216 -5.15 -12.01 17.35
CA TYR A 216 -3.78 -11.62 17.00
C TYR A 216 -3.38 -12.29 15.69
N TYR A 217 -3.10 -11.46 14.72
CA TYR A 217 -2.41 -11.83 13.48
C TYR A 217 -1.18 -10.92 13.33
N PRO A 218 -0.01 -11.42 12.95
CA PRO A 218 1.20 -10.59 12.85
C PRO A 218 0.99 -9.40 11.90
N LEU A 219 1.04 -8.18 12.46
CA LEU A 219 0.82 -6.96 11.68
C LEU A 219 1.89 -6.79 10.60
N GLU A 220 3.08 -7.30 10.83
CA GLU A 220 4.19 -7.32 9.88
C GLU A 220 3.82 -8.04 8.58
N ARG A 221 3.00 -9.09 8.66
CA ARG A 221 2.47 -9.78 7.46
C ARG A 221 1.48 -8.91 6.70
N ILE A 222 0.63 -8.18 7.42
CA ILE A 222 -0.31 -7.23 6.81
C ILE A 222 0.47 -6.12 6.11
N ILE A 223 1.47 -5.54 6.76
CA ILE A 223 2.32 -4.50 6.18
C ILE A 223 2.96 -5.00 4.88
N SER A 224 3.63 -6.15 4.94
CA SER A 224 4.33 -6.74 3.77
C SER A 224 3.40 -7.15 2.62
N THR A 225 2.10 -7.33 2.88
CA THR A 225 1.10 -7.64 1.84
C THR A 225 0.28 -6.42 1.41
N SER A 226 0.42 -5.29 2.10
CA SER A 226 -0.33 -4.06 1.82
C SER A 226 0.51 -2.97 1.18
N ILE A 227 1.83 -3.04 1.31
CA ILE A 227 2.77 -2.07 0.75
C ILE A 227 3.67 -2.77 -0.24
N PRO A 228 3.81 -2.27 -1.48
CA PRO A 228 4.85 -2.71 -2.39
C PRO A 228 6.23 -2.43 -1.76
N ASP A 229 7.10 -3.44 -1.68
CA ASP A 229 8.47 -3.25 -1.19
C ASP A 229 9.40 -3.00 -2.37
N PRO A 230 9.95 -1.78 -2.52
CA PRO A 230 10.81 -1.43 -3.65
C PRO A 230 12.04 -2.35 -3.77
N ALA A 231 12.64 -2.79 -2.66
CA ALA A 231 13.79 -3.68 -2.69
C ALA A 231 13.43 -5.09 -3.19
N VAL A 232 12.24 -5.59 -2.81
CA VAL A 232 11.72 -6.87 -3.31
C VAL A 232 11.37 -6.78 -4.79
N ILE A 233 10.78 -5.65 -5.22
CA ILE A 233 10.46 -5.37 -6.62
C ILE A 233 11.75 -5.35 -7.45
N ALA A 234 12.74 -4.55 -7.05
CA ALA A 234 14.04 -4.46 -7.71
C ALA A 234 14.68 -5.85 -7.89
N LYS A 235 14.73 -6.65 -6.80
CA LYS A 235 15.28 -8.00 -6.84
C LYS A 235 14.55 -8.92 -7.82
N LYS A 236 13.21 -8.85 -7.89
CA LYS A 236 12.42 -9.70 -8.80
C LYS A 236 12.66 -9.36 -10.27
N PHE A 237 12.68 -8.07 -10.61
CA PHE A 237 12.98 -7.65 -11.97
C PHE A 237 14.42 -7.99 -12.36
N SER A 238 15.39 -7.77 -11.48
CA SER A 238 16.77 -8.20 -11.71
C SER A 238 16.90 -9.72 -11.94
N CYS A 239 16.20 -10.54 -11.14
CA CYS A 239 16.20 -11.99 -11.33
C CYS A 239 15.51 -12.45 -12.63
N ALA A 240 14.56 -11.67 -13.14
CA ALA A 240 13.84 -12.00 -14.38
C ALA A 240 14.54 -11.47 -15.64
N GLU A 241 15.56 -10.62 -15.55
CA GLU A 241 16.21 -9.90 -16.65
C GLU A 241 16.43 -10.77 -17.90
N SER A 242 17.06 -11.94 -17.73
CA SER A 242 17.44 -12.80 -18.84
C SER A 242 16.28 -13.48 -19.57
N THR A 243 15.10 -13.53 -18.97
CA THR A 243 13.92 -14.21 -19.51
C THR A 243 12.73 -13.28 -19.73
N TYR A 244 12.80 -12.05 -19.20
CA TYR A 244 11.69 -11.11 -19.22
C TYR A 244 11.13 -10.87 -20.62
N ASP A 245 12.01 -10.59 -21.58
CA ASP A 245 11.59 -10.29 -22.96
C ASP A 245 10.87 -11.47 -23.64
N ASP A 246 11.15 -12.72 -23.26
CA ASP A 246 10.48 -13.88 -23.82
C ASP A 246 9.04 -14.05 -23.29
N TYR A 247 8.79 -13.60 -22.06
CA TYR A 247 7.50 -13.76 -21.38
C TYR A 247 6.65 -12.49 -21.32
N ALA A 248 7.21 -11.30 -21.54
CA ALA A 248 6.54 -10.01 -21.40
C ALA A 248 5.65 -9.62 -22.60
N SER A 249 4.88 -10.57 -23.16
CA SER A 249 4.03 -10.32 -24.33
C SER A 249 2.98 -9.22 -24.08
N ALA A 250 2.33 -9.23 -22.91
CA ALA A 250 1.38 -8.21 -22.53
C ALA A 250 2.05 -6.83 -22.43
N GLN A 251 3.20 -6.74 -21.75
CA GLN A 251 3.95 -5.48 -21.58
C GLN A 251 4.47 -4.93 -22.92
N LYS A 252 4.89 -5.80 -23.85
CA LYS A 252 5.25 -5.40 -25.22
C LYS A 252 4.06 -4.77 -25.95
N SER A 253 2.91 -5.44 -25.92
CA SER A 253 1.69 -4.92 -26.53
C SER A 253 1.26 -3.59 -25.92
N VAL A 254 1.36 -3.45 -24.58
CA VAL A 254 1.08 -2.18 -23.89
C VAL A 254 2.03 -1.07 -24.33
N ALA A 255 3.33 -1.37 -24.47
CA ALA A 255 4.33 -0.41 -24.94
C ALA A 255 4.08 0.03 -26.40
N GLU A 256 3.69 -0.91 -27.27
CA GLU A 256 3.30 -0.61 -28.66
C GLU A 256 2.06 0.29 -28.71
N GLU A 257 1.03 -0.01 -27.93
CA GLU A 257 -0.18 0.81 -27.85
C GLU A 257 0.14 2.20 -27.29
N LEU A 258 0.97 2.31 -26.25
CA LEU A 258 1.43 3.60 -25.73
C LEU A 258 2.21 4.38 -26.80
N SER A 259 3.08 3.72 -27.57
CA SER A 259 3.82 4.37 -28.66
C SER A 259 2.90 4.95 -29.74
N ARG A 260 1.81 4.24 -30.08
CA ARG A 260 0.78 4.77 -31.02
C ARG A 260 0.04 5.94 -30.38
N PHE A 261 -0.36 5.79 -29.13
CA PHE A 261 -1.11 6.81 -28.39
C PHE A 261 -0.33 8.12 -28.25
N ILE A 262 0.99 8.08 -28.01
CA ILE A 262 1.83 9.28 -27.92
C ILE A 262 2.18 9.88 -29.28
N SER A 263 2.06 9.13 -30.38
CA SER A 263 2.29 9.69 -31.72
C SER A 263 1.28 10.78 -32.08
N ASP A 264 0.08 10.72 -31.46
CA ASP A 264 -0.96 11.73 -31.60
C ASP A 264 -0.75 12.98 -30.69
N ASN A 265 0.23 12.92 -29.79
CA ASN A 265 0.63 14.02 -28.94
C ASN A 265 1.90 14.65 -29.49
N TYR A 266 1.89 15.93 -29.70
CA TYR A 266 3.04 16.63 -30.26
C TYR A 266 4.20 16.68 -29.25
N ILE A 267 5.13 15.72 -29.36
CA ILE A 267 6.46 15.77 -28.70
C ILE A 267 7.45 16.15 -29.80
N PRO A 268 8.14 17.30 -29.71
CA PRO A 268 9.07 17.75 -30.75
C PRO A 268 10.21 16.73 -30.94
N ALA A 269 10.70 16.59 -32.16
CA ALA A 269 11.97 15.92 -32.42
C ALA A 269 13.11 16.62 -31.65
N GLU A 270 14.17 15.87 -31.35
CA GLU A 270 15.30 16.37 -30.55
C GLU A 270 14.93 16.85 -29.14
N SER A 271 13.87 16.26 -28.55
CA SER A 271 13.44 16.55 -27.19
C SER A 271 14.35 15.90 -26.13
N ASN A 272 14.41 16.52 -24.95
CA ASN A 272 14.96 15.89 -23.74
C ASN A 272 13.87 15.01 -23.10
N ILE A 273 14.09 13.72 -23.07
CA ILE A 273 13.12 12.74 -22.61
C ILE A 273 13.63 12.06 -21.35
N LEU A 274 12.73 11.88 -20.39
CA LEU A 274 12.91 11.03 -19.22
C LEU A 274 11.98 9.83 -19.36
N GLU A 275 12.54 8.62 -19.28
CA GLU A 275 11.75 7.39 -19.13
C GLU A 275 11.83 6.87 -17.71
N ILE A 276 10.68 6.56 -17.13
CA ILE A 276 10.54 5.98 -15.79
C ILE A 276 10.23 4.49 -15.92
N GLY A 277 11.11 3.65 -15.32
CA GLY A 277 11.00 2.20 -15.36
C GLY A 277 11.38 1.61 -16.72
N SER A 278 12.61 1.86 -17.16
CA SER A 278 13.08 1.40 -18.49
C SER A 278 13.20 -0.11 -18.63
N GLY A 279 13.43 -0.83 -17.52
CA GLY A 279 13.60 -2.28 -17.51
C GLY A 279 14.63 -2.76 -18.55
N THR A 280 14.28 -3.79 -19.33
CA THR A 280 15.12 -4.33 -20.41
C THR A 280 15.15 -3.45 -21.66
N GLY A 281 14.47 -2.31 -21.67
CA GLY A 281 14.46 -1.34 -22.77
C GLY A 281 13.43 -1.61 -23.86
N ILE A 282 12.37 -2.34 -23.58
CA ILE A 282 11.30 -2.61 -24.56
C ILE A 282 10.73 -1.26 -25.06
N PHE A 283 10.28 -0.41 -24.16
CA PHE A 283 9.69 0.88 -24.50
C PHE A 283 10.78 1.91 -24.89
N THR A 284 11.95 1.85 -24.27
CA THR A 284 13.11 2.70 -24.62
C THR A 284 13.45 2.65 -26.12
N ARG A 285 13.48 1.44 -26.70
CA ARG A 285 13.72 1.24 -28.16
C ARG A 285 12.65 1.93 -29.01
N MET A 286 11.39 1.89 -28.57
CA MET A 286 10.28 2.53 -29.28
C MET A 286 10.38 4.07 -29.18
N ILE A 287 10.71 4.62 -27.99
CA ILE A 287 10.96 6.05 -27.79
C ILE A 287 12.04 6.56 -28.75
N ILE A 288 13.18 5.87 -28.82
CA ILE A 288 14.30 6.27 -29.69
C ILE A 288 13.87 6.29 -31.15
N ASN A 289 13.19 5.27 -31.62
CA ASN A 289 12.76 5.15 -33.00
C ASN A 289 11.65 6.15 -33.37
N LEU A 290 10.73 6.41 -32.46
CA LEU A 290 9.58 7.28 -32.71
C LEU A 290 9.93 8.77 -32.58
N LEU A 291 10.69 9.14 -31.55
CA LEU A 291 10.87 10.53 -31.14
C LEU A 291 12.26 11.11 -31.48
N SER A 292 13.25 10.25 -31.79
CA SER A 292 14.63 10.67 -32.06
C SER A 292 15.13 11.69 -31.02
N PRO A 293 15.21 11.33 -29.72
CA PRO A 293 15.48 12.27 -28.65
C PRO A 293 16.87 12.93 -28.80
N LYS A 294 17.03 14.18 -28.33
CA LYS A 294 18.33 14.84 -28.18
C LYS A 294 19.06 14.28 -26.95
N LYS A 295 18.33 14.08 -25.87
CA LYS A 295 18.82 13.54 -24.60
C LYS A 295 17.81 12.53 -24.05
N LEU A 296 18.30 11.40 -23.54
CA LEU A 296 17.51 10.37 -22.94
C LEU A 296 18.06 10.02 -21.57
N ASP A 297 17.29 10.32 -20.54
CA ASP A 297 17.55 9.88 -19.17
C ASP A 297 16.59 8.75 -18.82
N LEU A 298 17.09 7.74 -18.14
CA LEU A 298 16.35 6.55 -17.71
C LEU A 298 16.43 6.44 -16.19
N VAL A 299 15.31 6.10 -15.53
CA VAL A 299 15.28 5.73 -14.12
C VAL A 299 14.80 4.30 -13.99
N GLU A 300 15.59 3.45 -13.34
CA GLU A 300 15.28 2.02 -13.19
C GLU A 300 15.71 1.51 -11.82
N ILE A 301 14.79 0.86 -11.10
CA ILE A 301 15.03 0.43 -9.72
C ILE A 301 15.89 -0.83 -9.62
N SER A 302 15.78 -1.72 -10.59
CA SER A 302 16.41 -3.06 -10.54
C SER A 302 17.88 -3.06 -10.95
N GLY A 303 18.39 -1.96 -11.52
CA GLY A 303 19.72 -1.89 -12.12
C GLY A 303 19.86 -2.67 -13.42
N VAL A 304 18.75 -3.17 -13.99
CA VAL A 304 18.72 -3.78 -15.32
C VAL A 304 19.08 -2.71 -16.35
N HIS A 305 19.97 -3.05 -17.26
CA HIS A 305 20.36 -2.17 -18.35
C HIS A 305 19.57 -2.51 -19.62
N PRO A 306 19.03 -1.48 -20.30
CA PRO A 306 18.41 -1.71 -21.61
C PRO A 306 19.39 -2.39 -22.57
N SER A 307 19.01 -3.57 -23.05
CA SER A 307 19.85 -4.35 -23.96
C SER A 307 19.76 -3.84 -25.40
N SER A 308 20.87 -3.95 -26.14
CA SER A 308 20.91 -3.70 -27.58
C SER A 308 20.49 -2.27 -28.00
N ILE A 309 20.77 -1.26 -27.18
CA ILE A 309 20.53 0.14 -27.47
C ILE A 309 21.87 0.78 -27.86
N SER A 310 21.95 1.31 -29.09
CA SER A 310 23.11 2.05 -29.58
C SER A 310 23.02 3.57 -29.34
N PHE A 311 21.84 4.07 -28.97
CA PHE A 311 21.64 5.48 -28.64
C PHE A 311 22.23 5.80 -27.25
N PRO A 312 22.93 6.94 -27.07
CA PRO A 312 23.47 7.33 -25.76
C PRO A 312 22.36 7.71 -24.78
N TYR A 313 22.41 7.17 -23.57
CA TYR A 313 21.48 7.47 -22.49
C TYR A 313 22.20 7.60 -21.15
N SER A 314 21.56 8.28 -20.18
CA SER A 314 21.99 8.30 -18.78
C SER A 314 21.06 7.38 -17.98
N LEU A 315 21.61 6.38 -17.27
CA LEU A 315 20.81 5.50 -16.39
C LEU A 315 20.99 5.89 -14.93
N HIS A 316 19.88 6.17 -14.27
CA HIS A 316 19.79 6.35 -12.82
C HIS A 316 19.20 5.10 -12.17
N VAL A 317 20.03 4.35 -11.47
CA VAL A 317 19.56 3.16 -10.71
C VAL A 317 19.00 3.66 -9.38
N ALA A 318 17.69 3.80 -9.29
CA ALA A 318 17.02 4.38 -8.14
C ALA A 318 15.52 4.05 -8.10
N ASP A 319 14.91 4.15 -6.90
CA ASP A 319 13.47 4.27 -6.76
C ASP A 319 13.01 5.61 -7.37
N ALA A 320 12.17 5.54 -8.40
CA ALA A 320 11.73 6.72 -9.15
C ALA A 320 10.96 7.72 -8.28
N GLU A 321 10.19 7.26 -7.29
CA GLU A 321 9.45 8.14 -6.37
C GLU A 321 10.38 8.93 -5.43
N LEU A 322 11.56 8.38 -5.13
CA LEU A 322 12.58 9.09 -4.34
C LEU A 322 13.45 9.96 -5.24
N TRP A 323 13.90 9.42 -6.36
CA TRP A 323 14.77 10.12 -7.31
C TRP A 323 14.13 11.41 -7.83
N ILE A 324 12.83 11.36 -8.15
CA ILE A 324 12.15 12.53 -8.72
C ILE A 324 12.08 13.71 -7.75
N LYS A 325 12.11 13.50 -6.43
CA LYS A 325 12.11 14.57 -5.43
C LYS A 325 13.35 15.48 -5.55
N GLU A 326 14.49 14.87 -5.87
CA GLU A 326 15.78 15.55 -5.98
C GLU A 326 16.11 15.96 -7.42
N ALA A 327 15.36 15.47 -8.41
CA ALA A 327 15.59 15.76 -9.81
C ALA A 327 15.40 17.25 -10.10
N THR A 328 16.38 17.85 -10.78
CA THR A 328 16.39 19.28 -11.19
C THR A 328 16.29 19.46 -12.70
N GLY A 329 16.14 18.36 -13.46
CA GLY A 329 16.05 18.35 -14.90
C GLY A 329 14.85 19.13 -15.43
N GLN A 330 14.96 19.60 -16.68
CA GLN A 330 13.86 20.18 -17.43
C GLN A 330 13.68 19.35 -18.69
N TYR A 331 12.59 18.55 -18.69
CA TYR A 331 12.28 17.61 -19.76
C TYR A 331 11.17 18.15 -20.66
N ASP A 332 11.24 17.82 -21.95
CA ASP A 332 10.16 18.06 -22.90
C ASP A 332 9.07 17.00 -22.78
N ALA A 333 9.48 15.78 -22.40
CA ALA A 333 8.54 14.70 -22.10
C ALA A 333 9.03 13.82 -20.95
N VAL A 334 8.09 13.34 -20.13
CA VAL A 334 8.27 12.25 -19.17
C VAL A 334 7.36 11.09 -19.60
N LEU A 335 7.96 9.94 -19.82
CA LEU A 335 7.29 8.76 -20.37
C LEU A 335 7.45 7.56 -19.44
N SER A 336 6.44 6.69 -19.36
CA SER A 336 6.52 5.48 -18.54
C SER A 336 5.62 4.38 -19.10
N SER A 337 6.11 3.16 -19.20
CA SER A 337 5.29 2.02 -19.63
C SER A 337 5.25 0.94 -18.56
N SER A 338 4.04 0.58 -18.10
CA SER A 338 3.77 -0.54 -17.18
C SER A 338 4.60 -0.51 -15.89
N THR A 339 4.84 0.68 -15.32
CA THR A 339 5.69 0.88 -14.13
C THR A 339 4.93 1.45 -12.93
N MET A 340 4.09 2.47 -13.16
CA MET A 340 3.57 3.31 -12.07
C MET A 340 2.55 2.62 -11.16
N GLN A 341 2.01 1.45 -11.53
CA GLN A 341 1.20 0.62 -10.63
C GLN A 341 1.97 0.09 -9.41
N TRP A 342 3.31 0.17 -9.45
CA TRP A 342 4.18 -0.21 -8.33
C TRP A 342 4.42 0.91 -7.33
N PHE A 343 3.97 2.14 -7.64
CA PHE A 343 4.24 3.31 -6.81
C PHE A 343 3.38 3.31 -5.55
N ILE A 344 3.98 3.84 -4.50
CA ILE A 344 3.39 3.93 -3.17
C ILE A 344 2.51 5.17 -3.06
N ASP A 345 2.96 6.28 -3.63
CA ASP A 345 2.30 7.58 -3.59
C ASP A 345 2.24 8.19 -5.00
N LEU A 346 1.37 7.62 -5.83
CA LEU A 346 1.18 8.08 -7.20
C LEU A 346 0.78 9.57 -7.30
N PRO A 347 -0.10 10.13 -6.45
CA PRO A 347 -0.42 11.56 -6.47
C PRO A 347 0.82 12.44 -6.26
N LEU A 348 1.65 12.12 -5.27
CA LEU A 348 2.89 12.86 -4.99
C LEU A 348 3.88 12.75 -6.16
N PHE A 349 3.99 11.56 -6.77
CA PHE A 349 4.83 11.36 -7.95
C PHE A 349 4.37 12.24 -9.11
N ILE A 350 3.08 12.26 -9.44
CA ILE A 350 2.50 13.07 -10.52
C ILE A 350 2.78 14.56 -10.30
N SER A 351 2.64 15.06 -9.06
CA SER A 351 2.96 16.45 -8.73
C SER A 351 4.46 16.80 -8.96
N ASN A 352 5.36 15.86 -8.67
CA ASN A 352 6.79 16.02 -8.94
C ASN A 352 7.13 15.93 -10.42
N VAL A 353 6.42 15.12 -11.22
CA VAL A 353 6.56 15.11 -12.69
C VAL A 353 6.28 16.51 -13.26
N ARG A 354 5.21 17.18 -12.79
CA ARG A 354 4.91 18.56 -13.18
C ARG A 354 6.09 19.51 -12.95
N ARG A 355 6.81 19.35 -11.84
CA ARG A 355 7.93 20.22 -11.46
C ARG A 355 9.14 20.10 -12.39
N ILE A 356 9.40 18.92 -12.94
CA ILE A 356 10.57 18.65 -13.79
C ILE A 356 10.26 18.75 -15.29
N LEU A 357 9.01 18.92 -15.67
CA LEU A 357 8.63 19.18 -17.04
C LEU A 357 8.77 20.69 -17.36
N LYS A 358 9.15 21.00 -18.59
CA LYS A 358 9.07 22.35 -19.13
C LYS A 358 7.61 22.79 -19.27
N PRO A 359 7.32 24.10 -19.28
CA PRO A 359 6.00 24.58 -19.69
C PRO A 359 5.59 24.01 -21.06
N GLY A 360 4.40 23.42 -21.15
CA GLY A 360 3.94 22.73 -22.35
C GLY A 360 4.55 21.33 -22.56
N GLY A 361 5.34 20.84 -21.60
CA GLY A 361 5.91 19.49 -21.67
C GLY A 361 4.84 18.41 -21.50
N VAL A 362 5.10 17.23 -22.05
CA VAL A 362 4.16 16.10 -22.10
C VAL A 362 4.47 15.09 -21.02
N PHE A 363 3.46 14.68 -20.27
CA PHE A 363 3.49 13.48 -19.44
C PHE A 363 2.61 12.41 -20.07
N ALA A 364 3.17 11.25 -20.45
CA ALA A 364 2.41 10.15 -21.03
C ALA A 364 2.88 8.81 -20.48
N PHE A 365 1.91 7.94 -20.17
CA PHE A 365 2.21 6.66 -19.55
C PHE A 365 1.14 5.60 -19.77
N SER A 366 1.52 4.34 -19.56
CA SER A 366 0.61 3.23 -19.37
C SER A 366 0.68 2.72 -17.94
N ILE A 367 -0.46 2.34 -17.40
CA ILE A 367 -0.60 1.82 -16.03
C ILE A 367 -1.65 0.72 -15.98
N PHE A 368 -1.39 -0.35 -15.24
CA PHE A 368 -2.41 -1.35 -14.95
C PHE A 368 -3.40 -0.78 -13.92
N ILE A 369 -4.71 -1.00 -14.16
CA ILE A 369 -5.82 -0.37 -13.46
C ILE A 369 -6.72 -1.39 -12.77
N GLU A 370 -7.74 -0.93 -12.04
CA GLU A 370 -8.74 -1.78 -11.38
C GLU A 370 -9.27 -2.86 -12.32
N GLY A 371 -9.34 -4.11 -11.83
CA GLY A 371 -9.70 -5.29 -12.60
C GLY A 371 -8.53 -5.97 -13.36
N ASN A 372 -7.29 -5.46 -13.22
CA ASN A 372 -6.11 -6.14 -13.73
C ASN A 372 -5.87 -7.44 -12.97
N LEU A 373 -5.62 -8.55 -13.71
CA LEU A 373 -5.39 -9.90 -13.16
C LEU A 373 -6.52 -10.36 -12.23
N LYS A 374 -7.77 -9.99 -12.50
CA LYS A 374 -8.95 -10.29 -11.68
C LYS A 374 -9.12 -11.78 -11.36
N GLU A 375 -8.60 -12.66 -12.19
CA GLU A 375 -8.62 -14.11 -11.99
C GLU A 375 -7.75 -14.54 -10.79
N MET A 376 -6.80 -13.70 -10.38
CA MET A 376 -5.90 -13.94 -9.25
C MET A 376 -6.47 -13.49 -7.91
N ASP A 377 -7.48 -12.63 -7.88
CA ASP A 377 -8.02 -12.00 -6.66
C ASP A 377 -8.46 -13.01 -5.61
N SER A 378 -9.12 -14.10 -6.06
CA SER A 378 -9.58 -15.17 -5.16
C SER A 378 -8.46 -16.09 -4.66
N LEU A 379 -7.30 -16.08 -5.34
CA LEU A 379 -6.16 -16.94 -5.02
C LEU A 379 -5.15 -16.24 -4.12
N ARG A 380 -5.03 -14.92 -4.28
CA ARG A 380 -4.04 -14.13 -3.55
C ARG A 380 -4.35 -12.64 -3.58
N PRO A 381 -4.48 -11.99 -2.42
CA PRO A 381 -4.55 -10.54 -2.35
C PRO A 381 -3.28 -9.91 -2.96
N SER A 382 -3.44 -8.93 -3.82
CA SER A 382 -2.33 -8.14 -4.33
C SER A 382 -1.94 -7.06 -3.32
N PRO A 383 -0.62 -6.79 -3.09
CA PRO A 383 -0.19 -5.61 -2.36
C PRO A 383 -0.41 -4.32 -3.17
N LEU A 384 -0.60 -4.44 -4.49
CA LEU A 384 -0.83 -3.31 -5.36
C LEU A 384 -2.25 -2.80 -5.22
N HIS A 385 -2.38 -1.49 -5.14
CA HIS A 385 -3.66 -0.81 -5.33
C HIS A 385 -3.77 -0.40 -6.80
N TYR A 386 -4.69 -1.03 -7.52
CA TYR A 386 -5.01 -0.64 -8.88
C TYR A 386 -6.06 0.46 -8.86
N HIS A 387 -5.65 1.67 -9.25
CA HIS A 387 -6.54 2.83 -9.34
C HIS A 387 -7.56 2.68 -10.48
N SER A 388 -8.72 3.32 -10.34
CA SER A 388 -9.62 3.50 -11.49
C SER A 388 -9.06 4.56 -12.45
N PRO A 389 -9.48 4.58 -13.72
CA PRO A 389 -9.08 5.62 -14.66
C PRO A 389 -9.48 7.03 -14.19
N GLU A 390 -10.64 7.16 -13.58
CA GLU A 390 -11.18 8.41 -13.06
C GLU A 390 -10.36 8.94 -11.88
N GLU A 391 -9.93 8.06 -10.96
CA GLU A 391 -9.00 8.44 -9.88
C GLU A 391 -7.69 8.99 -10.42
N ILE A 392 -7.15 8.40 -11.49
CA ILE A 392 -5.89 8.86 -12.11
C ILE A 392 -6.09 10.21 -12.81
N GLU A 393 -7.21 10.39 -13.52
CA GLU A 393 -7.57 11.66 -14.14
C GLU A 393 -7.69 12.76 -13.08
N ASP A 394 -8.35 12.49 -11.95
CA ASP A 394 -8.46 13.42 -10.82
C ASP A 394 -7.08 13.79 -10.23
N MET A 395 -6.14 12.85 -10.15
CA MET A 395 -4.77 13.11 -9.70
C MET A 395 -3.99 14.00 -10.69
N MET A 396 -4.26 13.88 -11.99
CA MET A 396 -3.57 14.62 -13.04
C MET A 396 -4.15 16.03 -13.26
N SER A 397 -5.46 16.19 -13.13
CA SER A 397 -6.20 17.41 -13.50
C SER A 397 -5.70 18.70 -12.82
N PRO A 398 -5.12 18.71 -11.60
CA PRO A 398 -4.56 19.93 -11.02
C PRO A 398 -3.28 20.43 -11.69
N TYR A 399 -2.59 19.58 -12.46
CA TYR A 399 -1.24 19.83 -12.97
C TYR A 399 -1.13 19.81 -14.49
N PHE A 400 -2.09 19.19 -15.17
CA PHE A 400 -2.04 18.94 -16.61
C PHE A 400 -3.36 19.35 -17.28
N SER A 401 -3.24 19.93 -18.46
CA SER A 401 -4.34 20.21 -19.40
C SER A 401 -4.32 19.21 -20.56
N ASP A 402 -5.34 19.27 -21.42
CA ASP A 402 -5.51 18.38 -22.59
C ASP A 402 -5.37 16.90 -22.21
N LEU A 403 -5.99 16.53 -21.06
CA LEU A 403 -5.95 15.17 -20.58
C LEU A 403 -6.66 14.22 -21.54
N LYS A 404 -5.98 13.14 -21.91
CA LYS A 404 -6.52 12.06 -22.72
C LYS A 404 -6.24 10.74 -22.04
N PHE A 405 -7.21 9.83 -22.09
CA PHE A 405 -6.95 8.45 -21.68
C PHE A 405 -7.76 7.45 -22.49
N GLU A 406 -7.22 6.24 -22.61
CA GLU A 406 -7.87 5.08 -23.22
C GLU A 406 -7.73 3.88 -22.30
N VAL A 407 -8.83 3.13 -22.11
CA VAL A 407 -8.84 1.87 -21.35
C VAL A 407 -8.85 0.70 -22.31
N LYS A 408 -7.96 -0.27 -22.07
CA LYS A 408 -7.80 -1.46 -22.91
C LYS A 408 -7.62 -2.73 -22.08
N GLU A 409 -7.87 -3.87 -22.70
CA GLU A 409 -7.65 -5.19 -22.10
C GLU A 409 -6.90 -6.12 -23.05
N ILE A 410 -6.02 -6.94 -22.48
CA ILE A 410 -5.35 -8.05 -23.18
C ILE A 410 -5.66 -9.34 -22.41
N VAL A 411 -6.22 -10.33 -23.09
CA VAL A 411 -6.46 -11.65 -22.50
C VAL A 411 -5.40 -12.62 -23.02
N LEU A 412 -4.58 -13.13 -22.13
CA LEU A 412 -3.63 -14.20 -22.42
C LEU A 412 -4.24 -15.55 -22.03
N ASN A 413 -4.19 -16.51 -22.95
CA ASN A 413 -4.62 -17.88 -22.73
C ASN A 413 -3.41 -18.80 -22.63
N PHE A 414 -3.46 -19.77 -21.73
CA PHE A 414 -2.38 -20.71 -21.41
C PHE A 414 -2.87 -22.16 -21.55
N ASP A 415 -2.04 -23.04 -22.04
CA ASP A 415 -2.36 -24.46 -22.19
C ASP A 415 -2.59 -25.17 -20.85
N SER A 416 -2.04 -24.62 -19.77
CA SER A 416 -2.17 -25.18 -18.43
C SER A 416 -1.96 -24.11 -17.35
N PRO A 417 -2.47 -24.35 -16.12
CA PRO A 417 -2.16 -23.49 -14.96
C PRO A 417 -0.65 -23.38 -14.69
N SER A 418 0.12 -24.44 -14.97
CA SER A 418 1.58 -24.43 -14.80
C SER A 418 2.25 -23.41 -15.72
N HIS A 419 1.83 -23.33 -16.99
CA HIS A 419 2.33 -22.35 -17.95
C HIS A 419 1.94 -20.92 -17.52
N LEU A 420 0.71 -20.72 -17.03
CA LEU A 420 0.26 -19.44 -16.49
C LEU A 420 1.13 -18.98 -15.31
N PHE A 421 1.37 -19.85 -14.31
CA PHE A 421 2.22 -19.48 -13.17
C PHE A 421 3.70 -19.31 -13.56
N SER A 422 4.17 -20.00 -14.58
CA SER A 422 5.49 -19.78 -15.16
C SER A 422 5.59 -18.36 -15.75
N HIS A 423 4.59 -17.95 -16.55
CA HIS A 423 4.50 -16.60 -17.09
C HIS A 423 4.53 -15.53 -16.01
N LEU A 424 3.67 -15.65 -14.97
CA LEU A 424 3.63 -14.70 -13.85
C LEU A 424 4.97 -14.59 -13.09
N ARG A 425 5.71 -15.69 -12.99
CA ARG A 425 7.02 -15.73 -12.32
C ARG A 425 8.09 -15.02 -13.14
N HIS A 426 8.15 -15.28 -14.45
CA HIS A 426 9.17 -14.74 -15.36
C HIS A 426 8.93 -13.27 -15.73
N THR A 427 7.70 -12.78 -15.58
CA THR A 427 7.37 -11.36 -15.79
C THR A 427 7.46 -10.51 -14.50
N GLY A 428 7.69 -11.14 -13.34
CA GLY A 428 7.79 -10.42 -12.07
C GLY A 428 6.48 -9.79 -11.57
N VAL A 429 5.37 -9.92 -12.30
CA VAL A 429 4.09 -9.24 -11.99
C VAL A 429 3.40 -9.72 -10.72
N MET A 430 3.89 -10.79 -10.09
CA MET A 430 3.37 -11.30 -8.82
C MET A 430 3.67 -10.41 -7.61
N GLY A 431 4.33 -9.29 -7.79
CA GLY A 431 4.59 -8.30 -6.74
C GLY A 431 5.46 -8.80 -5.58
N SER A 432 5.52 -8.02 -4.52
CA SER A 432 6.29 -8.29 -3.29
C SER A 432 5.73 -9.42 -2.43
N ALA A 433 4.61 -10.02 -2.81
CA ALA A 433 3.99 -11.05 -2.01
C ALA A 433 4.90 -12.29 -1.86
N PRO A 434 5.06 -12.87 -0.63
CA PRO A 434 5.88 -14.05 -0.39
C PRO A 434 5.47 -15.21 -1.28
N SER A 435 6.43 -16.02 -1.73
CA SER A 435 6.22 -17.23 -2.57
C SER A 435 5.49 -18.37 -1.85
N ALA A 436 4.85 -18.13 -0.72
CA ALA A 436 4.06 -19.11 0.01
C ALA A 436 2.99 -19.67 -0.93
N GLY A 437 3.13 -20.94 -1.24
CA GLY A 437 2.48 -21.63 -2.32
C GLY A 437 0.98 -21.38 -2.43
N ILE A 438 0.55 -20.92 -3.59
CA ILE A 438 -0.85 -21.05 -3.99
C ILE A 438 -1.15 -22.54 -4.00
N PRO A 439 -2.14 -23.03 -3.24
CA PRO A 439 -2.48 -24.44 -3.31
C PRO A 439 -2.83 -24.79 -4.77
N LEU A 440 -2.08 -25.68 -5.39
CA LEU A 440 -2.34 -26.14 -6.76
C LEU A 440 -3.79 -26.66 -6.95
N SER A 441 -4.43 -27.09 -5.85
CA SER A 441 -5.84 -27.46 -5.83
C SER A 441 -6.79 -26.31 -6.15
N SER A 442 -6.49 -25.09 -5.72
CA SER A 442 -7.33 -23.91 -5.97
C SER A 442 -7.11 -23.33 -7.39
N ALA A 443 -5.96 -23.61 -7.97
CA ALA A 443 -5.55 -23.10 -9.29
C ALA A 443 -5.89 -24.04 -10.47
N LYS A 444 -6.47 -25.22 -10.22
CA LYS A 444 -6.67 -26.29 -11.23
C LYS A 444 -7.46 -25.91 -12.50
N LYS A 445 -8.17 -24.77 -12.48
CA LYS A 445 -8.99 -24.31 -13.61
C LYS A 445 -8.53 -23.01 -14.25
N LEU A 446 -7.43 -22.42 -13.76
CA LEU A 446 -6.97 -21.11 -14.21
C LEU A 446 -6.08 -21.27 -15.44
N THR A 447 -6.59 -20.85 -16.60
CA THR A 447 -5.88 -20.94 -17.90
C THR A 447 -5.89 -19.62 -18.68
N SER A 448 -6.41 -18.54 -18.10
CA SER A 448 -6.39 -17.22 -18.72
C SER A 448 -6.06 -16.15 -17.71
N LEU A 449 -5.46 -15.05 -18.15
CA LEU A 449 -5.20 -13.83 -17.39
C LEU A 449 -5.66 -12.64 -18.18
N THR A 450 -6.38 -11.73 -17.53
CA THR A 450 -6.81 -10.45 -18.09
C THR A 450 -5.88 -9.34 -17.59
N TYR A 451 -5.13 -8.73 -18.52
CA TYR A 451 -4.36 -7.53 -18.29
C TYR A 451 -5.22 -6.32 -18.66
N ARG A 452 -5.70 -5.59 -17.65
CA ARG A 452 -6.48 -4.37 -17.84
C ARG A 452 -5.63 -3.16 -17.53
N TYR A 453 -5.52 -2.25 -18.48
CA TYR A 453 -4.64 -1.09 -18.38
C TYR A 453 -5.27 0.16 -19.01
N ALA A 454 -4.71 1.30 -18.62
CA ALA A 454 -5.03 2.56 -19.26
C ALA A 454 -3.77 3.24 -19.79
N LEU A 455 -3.95 3.97 -20.88
CA LEU A 455 -2.98 4.91 -21.46
C LEU A 455 -3.41 6.30 -21.06
N PHE A 456 -2.50 7.13 -20.59
CA PHE A 456 -2.75 8.52 -20.22
C PHE A 456 -1.78 9.46 -20.90
N SER A 457 -2.25 10.67 -21.23
CA SER A 457 -1.38 11.81 -21.57
C SER A 457 -1.97 13.11 -21.08
N GLY A 458 -1.08 14.09 -20.81
CA GLY A 458 -1.45 15.45 -20.46
C GLY A 458 -0.29 16.40 -20.71
N ILE A 459 -0.61 17.68 -20.90
CA ILE A 459 0.32 18.77 -21.14
C ILE A 459 0.42 19.60 -19.87
N THR A 460 1.64 19.94 -19.42
CA THR A 460 1.81 20.74 -18.19
C THR A 460 1.16 22.12 -18.33
N ILE A 461 0.43 22.51 -17.30
CA ILE A 461 -0.14 23.84 -17.14
C ILE A 461 0.95 24.82 -16.70
#